data_794813b5d26eedc028b18c5d4270ea92
#
_entry.id   794813b5d26eedc028b18c5d4270ea92
#
_cell.length_a   1.000
_cell.length_b   1.000
_cell.length_c   1.000
_cell.angle_alpha   90.00
_cell.angle_beta   90.00
_cell.angle_gamma   90.00
#
_symmetry.space_group_name_H-M   'P 1'
#
loop_
_entity.id
_entity.type
_entity.pdbx_description
1 polymer ?
#
loop_
_entity_poly.entity_id
_entity_poly.type
_entity_poly.pdbx_seq_one_letter_code
_entity_poly.pdbx_strand_id
1 'polypeptide(L)'
;MFGQKRLSREGGVEIVVKELCIRMVKQGNNVTCFNRSGHHVSGNEFDAHNEYDGIVQKSVLTIDKKGLAAVSSSFFAGLKSAFGNYDVVHIHAEGPAFFSWLPKFFGKKVIVTIHGLDWQREKWKSGFGSKFIHQGEKNAVKYADEIIVLSKGVQDYFKNEYNRDTHFIPNGVNKPEVVEAQQIKKWGLEKDNYILYLGRIVPEKGEHYLIKAFKQIQTNKKLVIAGGVSDTAEYGNKLKELAAGDDRIVFTGFVQGRLLDELYSNAYIYCLPSDLEGMPLSLLEAMSYGNCCLVSDIPECAEVVEDKAIIFKKSNVEDLKDKLQDACEHSETVHELKIQASDFICAKYNWDDIVNKTMKLYGRN
;
A
#
# COMPACT_ATOMS: atom_id res chain seq x y z
N MET A 1 9.39 -13.22 -9.69
CA MET A 1 8.95 -11.85 -9.36
C MET A 1 10.05 -11.08 -8.66
N PHE A 2 10.14 -9.77 -8.86
CA PHE A 2 11.02 -8.88 -8.11
C PHE A 2 10.53 -7.43 -8.10
N GLY A 3 11.11 -6.62 -7.22
CA GLY A 3 10.74 -5.21 -6.98
C GLY A 3 10.37 -4.95 -5.52
N GLN A 4 9.78 -5.93 -4.84
CA GLN A 4 9.59 -5.94 -3.39
C GLN A 4 10.94 -5.97 -2.66
N LYS A 5 10.94 -5.57 -1.40
CA LYS A 5 12.16 -5.71 -0.57
C LYS A 5 12.34 -7.17 -0.16
N ARG A 6 11.32 -7.77 0.46
CA ARG A 6 11.31 -9.16 0.92
C ARG A 6 9.88 -9.59 1.27
N LEU A 7 9.51 -10.85 1.03
CA LEU A 7 8.15 -11.35 1.33
C LEU A 7 7.81 -11.31 2.82
N SER A 8 8.80 -11.44 3.70
CA SER A 8 8.62 -11.37 5.15
C SER A 8 8.39 -9.95 5.70
N ARG A 9 8.52 -8.92 4.85
CA ARG A 9 8.33 -7.54 5.27
C ARG A 9 6.89 -7.09 5.03
N GLU A 10 6.32 -6.38 5.98
CA GLU A 10 5.04 -5.74 5.81
C GLU A 10 5.20 -4.37 5.14
N GLY A 11 4.72 -4.26 3.93
CA GLY A 11 4.70 -3.06 3.10
C GLY A 11 3.72 -3.27 1.96
N GLY A 12 3.18 -2.20 1.38
CA GLY A 12 2.14 -2.34 0.35
C GLY A 12 2.53 -3.23 -0.82
N VAL A 13 3.73 -3.03 -1.39
CA VAL A 13 4.21 -3.86 -2.51
C VAL A 13 4.47 -5.30 -2.06
N GLU A 14 5.03 -5.48 -0.87
CA GLU A 14 5.33 -6.79 -0.29
C GLU A 14 4.07 -7.61 -0.09
N ILE A 15 3.00 -7.02 0.45
CA ILE A 15 1.69 -7.65 0.63
C ILE A 15 1.12 -8.06 -0.74
N VAL A 16 1.12 -7.16 -1.72
CA VAL A 16 0.61 -7.46 -3.06
C VAL A 16 1.36 -8.62 -3.70
N VAL A 17 2.70 -8.61 -3.67
CA VAL A 17 3.51 -9.69 -4.23
C VAL A 17 3.24 -11.01 -3.53
N LYS A 18 3.15 -11.01 -2.20
CA LYS A 18 2.84 -12.19 -1.38
C LYS A 18 1.48 -12.79 -1.75
N GLU A 19 0.43 -11.98 -1.77
CA GLU A 19 -0.93 -12.41 -2.07
C GLU A 19 -1.07 -12.97 -3.51
N LEU A 20 -0.43 -12.33 -4.49
CA LEU A 20 -0.35 -12.84 -5.86
C LEU A 20 0.37 -14.19 -5.90
N CYS A 21 1.57 -14.28 -5.29
CA CYS A 21 2.40 -15.48 -5.36
C CYS A 21 1.75 -16.69 -4.71
N ILE A 22 1.16 -16.55 -3.50
CA ILE A 22 0.48 -17.64 -2.79
C ILE A 22 -0.63 -18.23 -3.67
N ARG A 23 -1.44 -17.38 -4.30
CA ARG A 23 -2.54 -17.85 -5.15
C ARG A 23 -2.06 -18.46 -6.46
N MET A 24 -1.01 -17.91 -7.05
CA MET A 24 -0.39 -18.50 -8.25
C MET A 24 0.18 -19.89 -7.95
N VAL A 25 0.81 -20.09 -6.80
CA VAL A 25 1.29 -21.40 -6.36
C VAL A 25 0.11 -22.37 -6.17
N LYS A 26 -0.97 -21.94 -5.51
CA LYS A 26 -2.19 -22.74 -5.37
C LYS A 26 -2.83 -23.15 -6.73
N GLN A 27 -2.62 -22.32 -7.76
CA GLN A 27 -3.04 -22.63 -9.13
C GLN A 27 -2.02 -23.50 -9.91
N GLY A 28 -1.02 -24.08 -9.23
CA GLY A 28 -0.03 -25.00 -9.82
C GLY A 28 1.14 -24.33 -10.53
N ASN A 29 1.40 -23.05 -10.31
CA ASN A 29 2.52 -22.35 -10.89
C ASN A 29 3.76 -22.42 -10.00
N ASN A 30 4.94 -22.56 -10.62
CA ASN A 30 6.22 -22.43 -9.94
C ASN A 30 6.58 -20.94 -9.82
N VAL A 31 6.61 -20.42 -8.61
CA VAL A 31 6.88 -19.00 -8.36
C VAL A 31 8.20 -18.82 -7.64
N THR A 32 9.07 -17.96 -8.19
CA THR A 32 10.31 -17.53 -7.55
C THR A 32 10.26 -16.03 -7.27
N CYS A 33 10.52 -15.64 -6.03
CA CYS A 33 10.69 -14.25 -5.62
C CYS A 33 12.16 -13.93 -5.36
N PHE A 34 12.66 -12.87 -5.99
CA PHE A 34 13.98 -12.34 -5.70
C PHE A 34 13.87 -11.26 -4.63
N ASN A 35 14.46 -11.53 -3.47
CA ASN A 35 14.43 -10.68 -2.28
C ASN A 35 15.75 -9.94 -2.11
N ARG A 36 15.72 -8.74 -1.52
CA ARG A 36 16.93 -8.03 -1.11
C ARG A 36 17.63 -8.80 0.00
N SER A 37 18.98 -8.83 -0.04
CA SER A 37 19.80 -9.24 1.11
C SER A 37 20.06 -8.05 2.03
N GLY A 38 20.41 -8.31 3.31
CA GLY A 38 20.83 -7.28 4.27
C GLY A 38 19.95 -7.20 5.52
N HIS A 39 20.52 -6.70 6.62
CA HIS A 39 19.89 -6.67 7.94
C HIS A 39 18.71 -5.69 8.06
N HIS A 40 18.67 -4.63 7.25
CA HIS A 40 17.60 -3.63 7.30
C HIS A 40 16.29 -4.07 6.60
N VAL A 41 16.29 -5.25 6.04
CA VAL A 41 15.12 -5.77 5.30
C VAL A 41 14.28 -6.69 6.16
N SER A 42 14.43 -6.62 7.46
CA SER A 42 13.73 -7.33 8.55
C SER A 42 12.69 -8.38 8.17
N GLY A 43 12.59 -9.39 8.98
CA GLY A 43 11.79 -10.58 8.83
C GLY A 43 12.72 -11.77 9.05
N ASN A 44 13.32 -11.86 10.27
CA ASN A 44 14.26 -12.93 10.62
C ASN A 44 13.65 -14.32 10.42
N GLU A 45 12.35 -14.43 10.58
CA GLU A 45 11.63 -15.69 10.47
C GLU A 45 11.62 -16.24 9.04
N PHE A 46 11.49 -15.38 8.03
CA PHE A 46 11.50 -15.77 6.62
C PHE A 46 12.87 -15.66 5.95
N ASP A 47 13.81 -14.97 6.57
CA ASP A 47 15.17 -14.81 6.05
C ASP A 47 15.97 -16.12 6.07
N ALA A 48 15.63 -17.03 6.99
CA ALA A 48 16.24 -18.35 7.09
C ALA A 48 15.63 -19.40 6.15
N HIS A 49 14.49 -19.12 5.51
CA HIS A 49 13.77 -20.06 4.66
C HIS A 49 13.96 -19.76 3.18
N ASN A 50 14.34 -20.77 2.40
CA ASN A 50 14.39 -20.69 0.92
C ASN A 50 13.00 -20.82 0.27
N GLU A 51 11.98 -21.12 1.05
CA GLU A 51 10.61 -21.34 0.61
C GLU A 51 9.62 -20.76 1.62
N TYR A 52 8.51 -20.25 1.12
CA TYR A 52 7.38 -19.76 1.89
C TYR A 52 6.07 -20.06 1.14
N ASP A 53 5.19 -20.88 1.71
CA ASP A 53 3.91 -21.29 1.09
C ASP A 53 4.08 -21.77 -0.37
N GLY A 54 5.11 -22.55 -0.66
CA GLY A 54 5.43 -23.05 -1.99
C GLY A 54 6.13 -22.01 -2.90
N ILE A 55 6.40 -20.81 -2.41
CA ILE A 55 7.12 -19.77 -3.13
C ILE A 55 8.62 -19.94 -2.88
N VAL A 56 9.39 -20.16 -3.94
CA VAL A 56 10.85 -20.21 -3.86
C VAL A 56 11.40 -18.81 -3.62
N GLN A 57 12.13 -18.62 -2.52
CA GLN A 57 12.78 -17.34 -2.19
C GLN A 57 14.26 -17.37 -2.53
N LYS A 58 14.74 -16.38 -3.29
CA LYS A 58 16.16 -16.21 -3.62
C LYS A 58 16.64 -14.83 -3.24
N SER A 59 17.61 -14.72 -2.37
CA SER A 59 18.26 -13.44 -2.08
C SER A 59 19.19 -13.02 -3.21
N VAL A 60 19.18 -11.73 -3.51
CA VAL A 60 20.09 -11.10 -4.48
C VAL A 60 21.04 -10.14 -3.77
N LEU A 61 22.24 -9.97 -4.34
CA LEU A 61 23.23 -9.03 -3.83
C LEU A 61 22.60 -7.63 -3.73
N THR A 62 22.74 -7.04 -2.56
CA THR A 62 22.18 -5.72 -2.24
C THR A 62 23.26 -4.88 -1.56
N ILE A 63 23.56 -3.72 -2.15
CA ILE A 63 24.49 -2.76 -1.53
C ILE A 63 23.67 -1.95 -0.51
N ASP A 64 23.92 -2.21 0.77
CA ASP A 64 23.13 -1.65 1.88
C ASP A 64 23.49 -0.18 2.16
N LYS A 65 23.21 0.68 1.17
CA LYS A 65 23.31 2.14 1.26
C LYS A 65 22.05 2.79 0.74
N LYS A 66 21.65 3.92 1.34
CA LYS A 66 20.46 4.68 0.92
C LYS A 66 20.52 4.98 -0.59
N GLY A 67 19.46 4.64 -1.31
CA GLY A 67 19.37 4.76 -2.77
C GLY A 67 19.99 3.60 -3.55
N LEU A 68 21.13 3.05 -3.14
CA LEU A 68 21.81 1.96 -3.87
C LEU A 68 21.19 0.59 -3.63
N ALA A 69 20.56 0.36 -2.49
CA ALA A 69 19.94 -0.93 -2.17
C ALA A 69 18.85 -1.32 -3.17
N ALA A 70 18.00 -0.38 -3.57
CA ALA A 70 16.98 -0.61 -4.57
C ALA A 70 17.58 -0.87 -5.97
N VAL A 71 18.57 -0.09 -6.36
CA VAL A 71 19.22 -0.18 -7.68
C VAL A 71 19.96 -1.49 -7.82
N SER A 72 20.86 -1.82 -6.87
CA SER A 72 21.68 -3.04 -6.93
C SER A 72 20.84 -4.30 -6.87
N SER A 73 19.87 -4.38 -5.95
CA SER A 73 18.98 -5.54 -5.86
C SER A 73 18.16 -5.75 -7.14
N SER A 74 17.65 -4.68 -7.74
CA SER A 74 16.87 -4.78 -8.98
C SER A 74 17.74 -5.19 -10.17
N PHE A 75 18.99 -4.71 -10.25
CA PHE A 75 19.93 -5.14 -11.27
C PHE A 75 20.22 -6.63 -11.17
N PHE A 76 20.62 -7.12 -9.98
CA PHE A 76 20.94 -8.53 -9.81
C PHE A 76 19.71 -9.45 -9.93
N ALA A 77 18.53 -9.00 -9.54
CA ALA A 77 17.28 -9.72 -9.78
C ALA A 77 16.96 -9.81 -11.28
N GLY A 78 17.10 -8.69 -12.00
CA GLY A 78 16.95 -8.65 -13.45
C GLY A 78 17.92 -9.59 -14.16
N LEU A 79 19.19 -9.59 -13.76
CA LEU A 79 20.21 -10.46 -14.32
C LEU A 79 19.90 -11.95 -14.05
N LYS A 80 19.60 -12.31 -12.78
CA LYS A 80 19.23 -13.70 -12.42
C LYS A 80 17.95 -14.16 -13.11
N SER A 81 16.98 -13.27 -13.31
CA SER A 81 15.75 -13.60 -14.03
C SER A 81 15.99 -13.78 -15.54
N ALA A 82 16.92 -13.01 -16.12
CA ALA A 82 17.27 -13.12 -17.53
C ALA A 82 17.87 -14.48 -17.89
N PHE A 83 18.81 -14.98 -17.07
CA PHE A 83 19.51 -16.24 -17.28
C PHE A 83 18.80 -17.45 -16.67
N GLY A 84 17.80 -17.24 -15.81
CA GLY A 84 17.05 -18.34 -15.19
C GLY A 84 16.03 -18.98 -16.14
N ASN A 85 15.60 -20.19 -15.81
CA ASN A 85 14.54 -20.89 -16.55
C ASN A 85 13.16 -20.40 -16.08
N TYR A 86 12.75 -19.22 -16.54
CA TYR A 86 11.47 -18.60 -16.25
C TYR A 86 10.73 -18.26 -17.54
N ASP A 87 9.43 -18.52 -17.60
CA ASP A 87 8.56 -18.17 -18.72
C ASP A 87 8.22 -16.66 -18.68
N VAL A 88 7.91 -16.17 -17.47
CA VAL A 88 7.46 -14.80 -17.22
C VAL A 88 8.31 -14.15 -16.14
N VAL A 89 8.67 -12.91 -16.35
CA VAL A 89 9.32 -12.05 -15.33
C VAL A 89 8.38 -10.90 -15.00
N HIS A 90 7.84 -10.91 -13.78
CA HIS A 90 6.97 -9.85 -13.30
C HIS A 90 7.75 -8.92 -12.37
N ILE A 91 7.77 -7.64 -12.71
CA ILE A 91 8.52 -6.58 -12.03
C ILE A 91 7.53 -5.63 -11.36
N HIS A 92 7.76 -5.31 -10.10
CA HIS A 92 6.91 -4.40 -9.33
C HIS A 92 7.60 -3.06 -9.09
N ALA A 93 6.91 -1.96 -9.39
CA ALA A 93 7.30 -0.55 -9.29
C ALA A 93 8.25 -0.04 -10.39
N GLU A 94 8.21 1.28 -10.59
CA GLU A 94 8.96 1.99 -11.63
C GLU A 94 10.48 1.87 -11.48
N GLY A 95 10.99 2.02 -10.26
CA GLY A 95 12.42 1.91 -10.00
C GLY A 95 13.03 0.59 -10.47
N PRO A 96 12.53 -0.58 -10.03
CA PRO A 96 12.95 -1.89 -10.53
C PRO A 96 12.73 -2.09 -12.03
N ALA A 97 11.71 -1.49 -12.61
CA ALA A 97 11.43 -1.55 -14.05
C ALA A 97 12.52 -0.90 -14.92
N PHE A 98 13.43 -0.10 -14.33
CA PHE A 98 14.63 0.38 -15.00
C PHE A 98 15.40 -0.77 -15.67
N PHE A 99 15.40 -1.95 -15.08
CA PHE A 99 16.11 -3.13 -15.58
C PHE A 99 15.22 -4.11 -16.39
N SER A 100 14.02 -3.71 -16.79
CA SER A 100 13.09 -4.55 -17.58
C SER A 100 13.67 -5.02 -18.91
N TRP A 101 14.59 -4.26 -19.50
CA TRP A 101 15.29 -4.61 -20.72
C TRP A 101 16.16 -5.88 -20.59
N LEU A 102 16.69 -6.19 -19.39
CA LEU A 102 17.53 -7.38 -19.18
C LEU A 102 16.76 -8.68 -19.49
N PRO A 103 15.69 -9.04 -18.76
CA PRO A 103 14.96 -10.26 -19.09
C PRO A 103 14.33 -10.21 -20.48
N LYS A 104 13.93 -9.03 -20.98
CA LYS A 104 13.38 -8.87 -22.32
C LYS A 104 14.37 -9.23 -23.41
N PHE A 105 15.62 -8.80 -23.29
CA PHE A 105 16.68 -9.09 -24.25
C PHE A 105 16.96 -10.61 -24.36
N PHE A 106 16.79 -11.34 -23.25
CA PHE A 106 16.92 -12.81 -23.21
C PHE A 106 15.62 -13.56 -23.51
N GLY A 107 14.67 -12.92 -24.17
CA GLY A 107 13.45 -13.56 -24.68
C GLY A 107 12.38 -13.88 -23.62
N LYS A 108 12.50 -13.34 -22.41
CA LYS A 108 11.46 -13.54 -21.39
C LYS A 108 10.25 -12.66 -21.66
N LYS A 109 9.06 -13.15 -21.32
CA LYS A 109 7.87 -12.31 -21.23
C LYS A 109 7.98 -11.44 -20.01
N VAL A 110 7.92 -10.11 -20.19
CA VAL A 110 8.12 -9.12 -19.12
C VAL A 110 6.81 -8.41 -18.83
N ILE A 111 6.39 -8.45 -17.57
CA ILE A 111 5.22 -7.74 -17.06
C ILE A 111 5.69 -6.78 -15.99
N VAL A 112 5.13 -5.57 -16.00
CA VAL A 112 5.45 -4.54 -14.99
C VAL A 112 4.17 -4.08 -14.33
N THR A 113 4.12 -4.11 -12.99
CA THR A 113 3.05 -3.46 -12.20
C THR A 113 3.54 -2.13 -11.65
N ILE A 114 2.85 -1.06 -12.03
CA ILE A 114 3.06 0.31 -11.53
C ILE A 114 2.14 0.54 -10.33
N HIS A 115 2.71 0.69 -9.14
CA HIS A 115 1.99 0.86 -7.89
C HIS A 115 1.58 2.31 -7.59
N GLY A 116 1.75 3.20 -8.51
CA GLY A 116 1.54 4.64 -8.46
C GLY A 116 2.72 5.36 -9.09
N LEU A 117 2.56 6.63 -9.37
CA LEU A 117 3.62 7.45 -9.97
C LEU A 117 4.60 7.89 -8.87
N ASP A 118 5.61 7.07 -8.61
CA ASP A 118 6.55 7.27 -7.49
C ASP A 118 7.31 8.61 -7.58
N TRP A 119 7.54 9.12 -8.77
CA TRP A 119 8.20 10.42 -8.98
C TRP A 119 7.39 11.61 -8.47
N GLN A 120 6.08 11.48 -8.25
CA GLN A 120 5.23 12.51 -7.66
C GLN A 120 5.39 12.62 -6.14
N ARG A 121 5.94 11.59 -5.49
CA ARG A 121 6.13 11.58 -4.05
C ARG A 121 7.21 12.57 -3.62
N GLU A 122 7.01 13.23 -2.49
CA GLU A 122 7.93 14.23 -1.94
C GLU A 122 9.39 13.76 -1.93
N LYS A 123 9.62 12.51 -1.53
CA LYS A 123 10.94 11.87 -1.50
C LYS A 123 11.68 11.86 -2.85
N TRP A 124 10.94 11.90 -3.97
CA TRP A 124 11.49 11.73 -5.32
C TRP A 124 11.25 12.92 -6.24
N LYS A 125 10.83 14.07 -5.71
CA LYS A 125 10.57 15.28 -6.53
C LYS A 125 11.82 15.84 -7.20
N SER A 126 13.03 15.50 -6.73
CA SER A 126 14.28 16.04 -7.28
C SER A 126 15.45 15.06 -7.16
N GLY A 127 16.50 15.30 -7.92
CA GLY A 127 17.77 14.60 -7.85
C GLY A 127 17.88 13.35 -8.71
N PHE A 128 18.93 12.56 -8.47
CA PHE A 128 19.24 11.35 -9.25
C PHE A 128 18.15 10.28 -9.13
N GLY A 129 17.57 10.14 -7.94
CA GLY A 129 16.50 9.17 -7.70
C GLY A 129 15.25 9.41 -8.57
N SER A 130 14.84 10.67 -8.73
CA SER A 130 13.74 11.05 -9.61
C SER A 130 14.01 10.66 -11.07
N LYS A 131 15.19 10.99 -11.57
CA LYS A 131 15.60 10.64 -12.94
C LYS A 131 15.65 9.11 -13.16
N PHE A 132 16.12 8.37 -12.16
CA PHE A 132 16.18 6.91 -12.21
C PHE A 132 14.77 6.29 -12.28
N ILE A 133 13.84 6.77 -11.45
CA ILE A 133 12.44 6.30 -11.44
C ILE A 133 11.77 6.62 -12.79
N HIS A 134 11.90 7.85 -13.26
CA HIS A 134 11.34 8.26 -14.54
C HIS A 134 11.91 7.47 -15.73
N GLN A 135 13.21 7.15 -15.69
CA GLN A 135 13.78 6.27 -16.70
C GLN A 135 13.27 4.84 -16.58
N GLY A 136 13.00 4.37 -15.36
CA GLY A 136 12.36 3.06 -15.12
C GLY A 136 10.96 2.98 -15.73
N GLU A 137 10.17 4.05 -15.60
CA GLU A 137 8.86 4.19 -16.23
C GLU A 137 8.96 4.11 -17.77
N LYS A 138 9.89 4.87 -18.37
CA LYS A 138 10.16 4.82 -19.82
C LYS A 138 10.62 3.44 -20.28
N ASN A 139 11.43 2.76 -19.47
CA ASN A 139 11.88 1.41 -19.76
C ASN A 139 10.73 0.39 -19.65
N ALA A 140 9.80 0.56 -18.69
CA ALA A 140 8.58 -0.23 -18.64
C ALA A 140 7.76 -0.06 -19.93
N VAL A 141 7.53 1.17 -20.37
CA VAL A 141 6.83 1.48 -21.62
C VAL A 141 7.48 0.80 -22.82
N LYS A 142 8.81 0.80 -22.90
CA LYS A 142 9.57 0.31 -24.06
C LYS A 142 9.75 -1.20 -24.09
N TYR A 143 9.95 -1.84 -22.93
CA TYR A 143 10.41 -3.22 -22.86
C TYR A 143 9.43 -4.20 -22.22
N ALA A 144 8.42 -3.73 -21.46
CA ALA A 144 7.40 -4.63 -20.97
C ALA A 144 6.45 -5.08 -22.08
N ASP A 145 6.09 -6.37 -22.06
CA ASP A 145 5.03 -6.89 -22.91
C ASP A 145 3.69 -6.35 -22.45
N GLU A 146 3.45 -6.39 -21.13
CA GLU A 146 2.23 -5.89 -20.50
C GLU A 146 2.56 -4.98 -19.31
N ILE A 147 1.77 -3.94 -19.13
CA ILE A 147 1.86 -3.04 -17.99
C ILE A 147 0.54 -3.09 -17.22
N ILE A 148 0.63 -3.34 -15.93
CA ILE A 148 -0.50 -3.31 -14.98
C ILE A 148 -0.44 -2.00 -14.20
N VAL A 149 -1.56 -1.32 -14.08
CA VAL A 149 -1.74 -0.11 -13.29
C VAL A 149 -2.88 -0.29 -12.29
N LEU A 150 -2.84 0.41 -11.16
CA LEU A 150 -3.74 0.20 -10.05
C LEU A 150 -4.89 1.21 -9.96
N SER A 151 -4.87 2.27 -10.77
CA SER A 151 -5.95 3.28 -10.87
C SER A 151 -6.20 3.69 -12.32
N LYS A 152 -7.39 4.18 -12.59
CA LYS A 152 -7.75 4.71 -13.91
C LYS A 152 -6.94 5.96 -14.24
N GLY A 153 -6.67 6.82 -13.24
CA GLY A 153 -5.83 8.00 -13.43
C GLY A 153 -4.43 7.67 -13.94
N VAL A 154 -3.80 6.59 -13.41
CA VAL A 154 -2.51 6.12 -13.93
C VAL A 154 -2.66 5.48 -15.32
N GLN A 155 -3.76 4.80 -15.61
CA GLN A 155 -4.06 4.27 -16.94
C GLN A 155 -4.13 5.39 -17.99
N ASP A 156 -4.88 6.43 -17.69
CA ASP A 156 -5.03 7.61 -18.56
C ASP A 156 -3.68 8.35 -18.73
N TYR A 157 -2.88 8.45 -17.68
CA TYR A 157 -1.55 9.02 -17.74
C TYR A 157 -0.66 8.28 -18.76
N PHE A 158 -0.57 6.95 -18.68
CA PHE A 158 0.23 6.16 -19.63
C PHE A 158 -0.29 6.28 -21.06
N LYS A 159 -1.60 6.35 -21.24
CA LYS A 159 -2.21 6.55 -22.56
C LYS A 159 -1.87 7.93 -23.13
N ASN A 160 -2.00 8.97 -22.34
CA ASN A 160 -1.80 10.35 -22.78
C ASN A 160 -0.32 10.70 -22.97
N GLU A 161 0.55 10.28 -22.03
CA GLU A 161 1.96 10.65 -22.05
C GLU A 161 2.78 9.80 -23.04
N TYR A 162 2.46 8.50 -23.14
CA TYR A 162 3.25 7.54 -23.90
C TYR A 162 2.50 6.88 -25.06
N ASN A 163 1.22 7.17 -25.25
CA ASN A 163 0.33 6.42 -26.14
C ASN A 163 0.41 4.91 -25.90
N ARG A 164 0.62 4.48 -24.64
CA ARG A 164 0.75 3.09 -24.21
C ARG A 164 -0.52 2.61 -23.54
N ASP A 165 -1.12 1.54 -24.09
CA ASP A 165 -2.22 0.86 -23.42
C ASP A 165 -1.71 0.06 -22.22
N THR A 166 -2.47 0.08 -21.14
CA THR A 166 -2.16 -0.61 -19.88
C THR A 166 -3.39 -1.34 -19.36
N HIS A 167 -3.19 -2.32 -18.47
CA HIS A 167 -4.26 -3.10 -17.87
C HIS A 167 -4.57 -2.54 -16.47
N PHE A 168 -5.80 -2.07 -16.28
CA PHE A 168 -6.27 -1.71 -14.94
C PHE A 168 -6.61 -2.98 -14.17
N ILE A 169 -5.72 -3.38 -13.25
CA ILE A 169 -5.89 -4.50 -12.33
C ILE A 169 -5.56 -3.98 -10.93
N PRO A 170 -6.57 -3.70 -10.10
CA PRO A 170 -6.39 -3.13 -8.77
C PRO A 170 -5.75 -4.11 -7.80
N ASN A 171 -5.41 -3.64 -6.59
CA ASN A 171 -5.07 -4.51 -5.48
C ASN A 171 -6.33 -5.21 -4.94
N GLY A 172 -6.14 -6.35 -4.29
CA GLY A 172 -7.22 -7.06 -3.62
C GLY A 172 -7.20 -6.86 -2.11
N VAL A 173 -8.22 -7.40 -1.48
CA VAL A 173 -8.33 -7.50 -0.02
C VAL A 173 -8.92 -8.84 0.38
N ASN A 174 -8.49 -9.35 1.54
CA ASN A 174 -9.08 -10.53 2.17
C ASN A 174 -10.20 -10.09 3.12
N LYS A 175 -11.21 -10.94 3.31
CA LYS A 175 -12.17 -10.74 4.40
C LYS A 175 -11.51 -11.19 5.71
N PRO A 176 -11.26 -10.29 6.65
CA PRO A 176 -10.57 -10.60 7.90
C PRO A 176 -11.53 -11.20 8.93
N GLU A 177 -10.94 -11.75 9.99
CA GLU A 177 -11.67 -12.05 11.22
C GLU A 177 -11.72 -10.78 12.09
N VAL A 178 -12.93 -10.38 12.47
CA VAL A 178 -13.13 -9.27 13.42
C VAL A 178 -12.84 -9.76 14.84
N VAL A 179 -12.06 -9.00 15.58
CA VAL A 179 -11.52 -9.41 16.87
C VAL A 179 -11.80 -8.40 17.97
N GLU A 180 -11.96 -8.88 19.20
CA GLU A 180 -12.20 -8.02 20.36
C GLU A 180 -10.95 -7.24 20.80
N ALA A 181 -11.19 -6.08 21.40
CA ALA A 181 -10.16 -5.23 21.97
C ALA A 181 -9.53 -5.89 23.21
N GLN A 182 -8.22 -6.15 23.15
CA GLN A 182 -7.42 -6.69 24.25
C GLN A 182 -6.13 -5.91 24.41
N GLN A 183 -5.21 -6.00 23.46
CA GLN A 183 -3.90 -5.35 23.50
C GLN A 183 -3.98 -3.81 23.39
N ILE A 184 -5.00 -3.32 22.65
CA ILE A 184 -5.22 -1.88 22.46
C ILE A 184 -5.67 -1.17 23.76
N LYS A 185 -6.16 -1.92 24.76
CA LYS A 185 -6.56 -1.41 26.09
C LYS A 185 -5.41 -0.70 26.83
N LYS A 186 -4.16 -1.04 26.53
CA LYS A 186 -2.98 -0.35 27.09
C LYS A 186 -2.93 1.15 26.76
N TRP A 187 -3.62 1.59 25.72
CA TRP A 187 -3.79 3.00 25.34
C TRP A 187 -5.17 3.56 25.76
N GLY A 188 -5.95 2.78 26.54
CA GLY A 188 -7.33 3.12 26.88
C GLY A 188 -8.24 3.16 25.68
N LEU A 189 -8.01 2.25 24.71
CA LEU A 189 -8.82 2.10 23.51
C LEU A 189 -9.81 0.95 23.70
N GLU A 190 -11.06 1.19 23.31
CA GLU A 190 -12.16 0.25 23.35
C GLU A 190 -12.94 0.36 22.02
N LYS A 191 -13.87 -0.55 21.82
CA LYS A 191 -14.70 -0.56 20.61
C LYS A 191 -15.46 0.78 20.47
N ASP A 192 -15.40 1.34 19.28
CA ASP A 192 -16.08 2.56 18.84
C ASP A 192 -15.69 3.84 19.63
N ASN A 193 -14.57 3.83 20.37
CA ASN A 193 -14.14 5.01 21.12
C ASN A 193 -12.96 5.78 20.49
N TYR A 194 -12.55 5.44 19.28
CA TYR A 194 -11.44 6.14 18.60
C TYR A 194 -11.59 6.26 17.10
N ILE A 195 -10.99 7.30 16.55
CA ILE A 195 -10.77 7.52 15.12
C ILE A 195 -9.37 6.98 14.81
N LEU A 196 -9.24 6.14 13.80
CA LEU A 196 -7.99 5.46 13.43
C LEU A 196 -7.42 6.05 12.15
N TYR A 197 -6.18 6.46 12.18
CA TYR A 197 -5.29 6.52 11.03
C TYR A 197 -4.29 5.37 11.11
N LEU A 198 -4.11 4.62 10.02
CA LEU A 198 -3.10 3.56 9.93
C LEU A 198 -2.38 3.61 8.59
N GLY A 199 -1.07 3.82 8.63
CA GLY A 199 -0.24 3.93 7.44
C GLY A 199 1.19 4.34 7.74
N ARG A 200 1.98 4.57 6.68
CA ARG A 200 3.32 5.15 6.85
C ARG A 200 3.20 6.61 7.25
N ILE A 201 4.03 7.04 8.14
CA ILE A 201 4.08 8.45 8.58
C ILE A 201 4.94 9.24 7.59
N VAL A 202 4.28 9.87 6.60
CA VAL A 202 4.91 10.67 5.54
C VAL A 202 4.00 11.84 5.15
N PRO A 203 4.55 13.01 4.74
CA PRO A 203 3.76 14.22 4.49
C PRO A 203 2.57 14.05 3.55
N GLU A 204 2.74 13.27 2.49
CA GLU A 204 1.70 13.02 1.48
C GLU A 204 0.49 12.22 1.99
N LYS A 205 0.59 11.65 3.22
CA LYS A 205 -0.52 10.94 3.88
C LYS A 205 -1.43 11.84 4.70
N GLY A 206 -1.03 13.10 4.94
CA GLY A 206 -1.88 14.13 5.48
C GLY A 206 -2.24 14.03 6.96
N GLU A 207 -1.47 13.26 7.78
CA GLU A 207 -1.74 13.11 9.23
C GLU A 207 -1.80 14.47 9.95
N HIS A 208 -1.04 15.43 9.46
CA HIS A 208 -1.04 16.79 10.00
C HIS A 208 -2.37 17.53 9.78
N TYR A 209 -3.11 17.23 8.70
CA TYR A 209 -4.48 17.76 8.52
C TYR A 209 -5.42 17.15 9.55
N LEU A 210 -5.33 15.82 9.73
CA LEU A 210 -6.18 15.08 10.66
C LEU A 210 -5.97 15.55 12.10
N ILE A 211 -4.72 15.72 12.55
CA ILE A 211 -4.42 16.24 13.90
C ILE A 211 -4.99 17.66 14.08
N LYS A 212 -4.82 18.54 13.08
CA LYS A 212 -5.35 19.90 13.13
C LYS A 212 -6.88 19.94 13.21
N ALA A 213 -7.55 19.12 12.41
CA ALA A 213 -9.01 19.01 12.40
C ALA A 213 -9.51 18.42 13.73
N PHE A 214 -8.90 17.33 14.21
CA PHE A 214 -9.28 16.63 15.42
C PHE A 214 -9.18 17.52 16.67
N LYS A 215 -8.16 18.35 16.78
CA LYS A 215 -8.01 19.30 17.91
C LYS A 215 -9.14 20.32 18.00
N GLN A 216 -9.90 20.53 16.95
CA GLN A 216 -10.98 21.53 16.89
C GLN A 216 -12.38 20.93 17.10
N ILE A 217 -12.53 19.60 17.07
CA ILE A 217 -13.81 18.95 17.27
C ILE A 217 -14.10 18.64 18.74
N GLN A 218 -15.41 18.64 19.07
CA GLN A 218 -15.92 18.28 20.39
C GLN A 218 -16.26 16.78 20.39
N THR A 219 -15.44 15.95 21.01
CA THR A 219 -15.67 14.51 21.13
C THR A 219 -14.91 13.91 22.30
N ASN A 220 -15.46 12.84 22.87
CA ASN A 220 -14.79 12.01 23.87
C ASN A 220 -13.94 10.90 23.24
N LYS A 221 -13.98 10.76 21.92
CA LYS A 221 -13.20 9.76 21.19
C LYS A 221 -11.73 10.15 21.17
N LYS A 222 -10.86 9.14 21.05
CA LYS A 222 -9.42 9.34 20.84
C LYS A 222 -9.09 9.40 19.36
N LEU A 223 -7.98 10.04 19.00
CA LEU A 223 -7.35 9.92 17.70
C LEU A 223 -6.13 9.00 17.82
N VAL A 224 -6.11 7.93 17.04
CA VAL A 224 -5.00 6.98 17.00
C VAL A 224 -4.24 7.14 15.69
N ILE A 225 -2.96 7.49 15.80
CA ILE A 225 -2.02 7.55 14.68
C ILE A 225 -1.12 6.31 14.77
N ALA A 226 -1.45 5.30 13.97
CA ALA A 226 -0.71 4.04 13.91
C ALA A 226 0.18 3.99 12.67
N GLY A 227 1.48 3.81 12.87
CA GLY A 227 2.44 3.70 11.77
C GLY A 227 3.87 3.98 12.16
N GLY A 228 4.77 3.49 11.34
CA GLY A 228 6.20 3.71 11.49
C GLY A 228 6.69 4.94 10.73
N VAL A 229 7.59 5.69 11.34
CA VAL A 229 8.44 6.67 10.65
C VAL A 229 9.58 5.91 9.98
N SER A 230 9.68 5.98 8.66
CA SER A 230 10.81 5.39 7.95
C SER A 230 11.94 6.40 7.74
N ASP A 231 11.96 7.10 6.61
CA ASP A 231 12.97 8.11 6.29
C ASP A 231 12.55 9.54 6.72
N THR A 232 11.50 9.68 7.53
CA THR A 232 10.80 10.94 7.83
C THR A 232 10.71 11.23 9.33
N ALA A 233 11.78 10.94 10.08
CA ALA A 233 11.83 11.17 11.54
C ALA A 233 11.48 12.64 11.92
N GLU A 234 11.93 13.60 11.13
CA GLU A 234 11.62 15.02 11.32
C GLU A 234 10.12 15.30 11.23
N TYR A 235 9.45 14.70 10.23
CA TYR A 235 8.01 14.84 10.09
C TYR A 235 7.24 14.19 11.25
N GLY A 236 7.68 13.00 11.69
CA GLY A 236 7.12 12.34 12.87
C GLY A 236 7.24 13.20 14.13
N ASN A 237 8.35 13.92 14.32
CA ASN A 237 8.50 14.87 15.44
C ASN A 237 7.57 16.07 15.30
N LYS A 238 7.43 16.65 14.11
CA LYS A 238 6.46 17.72 13.84
C LYS A 238 5.02 17.31 14.15
N LEU A 239 4.63 16.07 13.87
CA LEU A 239 3.30 15.56 14.22
C LEU A 239 3.10 15.47 15.74
N LYS A 240 4.12 15.01 16.49
CA LYS A 240 4.06 14.98 17.96
C LYS A 240 3.97 16.37 18.57
N GLU A 241 4.72 17.34 18.04
CA GLU A 241 4.64 18.74 18.45
C GLU A 241 3.24 19.31 18.15
N LEU A 242 2.68 19.02 16.99
CA LEU A 242 1.33 19.46 16.62
C LEU A 242 0.25 18.85 17.53
N ALA A 243 0.43 17.62 17.97
CA ALA A 243 -0.48 16.92 18.88
C ALA A 243 -0.32 17.36 20.35
N ALA A 244 0.76 18.06 20.69
CA ALA A 244 1.04 18.44 22.07
C ALA A 244 -0.13 19.22 22.71
N GLY A 245 -0.41 18.89 23.98
CA GLY A 245 -1.49 19.48 24.74
C GLY A 245 -2.88 18.88 24.49
N ASP A 246 -3.01 17.82 23.72
CA ASP A 246 -4.25 17.05 23.57
C ASP A 246 -4.00 15.56 23.87
N ASP A 247 -4.34 15.15 25.10
CA ASP A 247 -4.13 13.77 25.59
C ASP A 247 -5.05 12.73 24.91
N ARG A 248 -5.98 13.18 24.07
CA ARG A 248 -6.81 12.28 23.27
C ARG A 248 -6.04 11.72 22.07
N ILE A 249 -4.87 12.29 21.70
CA ILE A 249 -4.10 11.85 20.52
C ILE A 249 -3.05 10.83 20.93
N VAL A 250 -3.14 9.63 20.37
CA VAL A 250 -2.28 8.48 20.69
C VAL A 250 -1.43 8.10 19.49
N PHE A 251 -0.13 8.01 19.65
CA PHE A 251 0.80 7.45 18.67
C PHE A 251 1.20 6.05 19.09
N THR A 252 0.86 5.05 18.30
CA THR A 252 1.18 3.65 18.61
C THR A 252 2.55 3.21 18.13
N GLY A 253 3.15 3.94 17.16
CA GLY A 253 4.26 3.46 16.38
C GLY A 253 3.84 2.40 15.38
N PHE A 254 4.81 1.63 14.86
CA PHE A 254 4.54 0.53 13.94
C PHE A 254 3.75 -0.59 14.64
N VAL A 255 2.71 -1.07 13.98
CA VAL A 255 1.83 -2.15 14.46
C VAL A 255 1.70 -3.24 13.39
N GLN A 256 1.55 -4.48 13.84
CA GLN A 256 1.37 -5.66 12.98
C GLN A 256 0.63 -6.78 13.71
N GLY A 257 0.20 -7.79 12.97
CA GLY A 257 -0.45 -9.00 13.49
C GLY A 257 -1.69 -8.66 14.32
N ARG A 258 -1.91 -9.37 15.41
CA ARG A 258 -3.11 -9.24 16.26
C ARG A 258 -3.41 -7.80 16.70
N LEU A 259 -2.37 -7.01 16.96
CA LEU A 259 -2.55 -5.61 17.37
C LEU A 259 -3.12 -4.74 16.24
N LEU A 260 -2.70 -5.00 14.99
CA LEU A 260 -3.26 -4.35 13.81
C LEU A 260 -4.71 -4.77 13.61
N ASP A 261 -5.01 -6.08 13.75
CA ASP A 261 -6.38 -6.60 13.62
C ASP A 261 -7.31 -5.95 14.65
N GLU A 262 -6.85 -5.81 15.91
CA GLU A 262 -7.64 -5.16 16.97
C GLU A 262 -7.89 -3.68 16.66
N LEU A 263 -6.90 -2.95 16.12
CA LEU A 263 -7.06 -1.54 15.77
C LEU A 263 -8.10 -1.35 14.65
N TYR A 264 -8.09 -2.19 13.62
CA TYR A 264 -9.11 -2.10 12.58
C TYR A 264 -10.48 -2.57 13.08
N SER A 265 -10.55 -3.69 13.85
CA SER A 265 -11.81 -4.29 14.28
C SER A 265 -12.64 -3.42 15.21
N ASN A 266 -11.99 -2.53 15.95
CA ASN A 266 -12.65 -1.77 17.02
C ASN A 266 -12.70 -0.26 16.78
N ALA A 267 -12.22 0.24 15.63
CA ALA A 267 -12.27 1.66 15.31
C ALA A 267 -13.71 2.15 15.09
N TYR A 268 -13.99 3.38 15.52
CA TYR A 268 -15.23 4.06 15.20
C TYR A 268 -15.27 4.50 13.74
N ILE A 269 -14.23 5.19 13.31
CA ILE A 269 -14.00 5.63 11.93
C ILE A 269 -12.53 5.37 11.59
N TYR A 270 -12.27 4.94 10.37
CA TYR A 270 -10.94 4.99 9.77
C TYR A 270 -10.80 6.25 8.92
N CYS A 271 -9.75 7.04 9.15
CA CYS A 271 -9.51 8.27 8.39
C CYS A 271 -8.24 8.17 7.54
N LEU A 272 -8.36 8.45 6.24
CA LEU A 272 -7.23 8.50 5.30
C LEU A 272 -7.19 9.88 4.62
N PRO A 273 -6.48 10.87 5.19
CA PRO A 273 -6.46 12.24 4.70
C PRO A 273 -5.38 12.49 3.64
N SER A 274 -5.11 11.52 2.80
CA SER A 274 -3.98 11.52 1.87
C SER A 274 -4.12 12.55 0.74
N ASP A 275 -3.01 13.17 0.38
CA ASP A 275 -2.88 14.02 -0.80
C ASP A 275 -2.51 13.23 -2.05
N LEU A 276 -1.90 12.06 -1.89
CA LEU A 276 -1.41 11.21 -2.97
C LEU A 276 -1.44 9.74 -2.56
N GLU A 277 -2.03 8.92 -3.40
CA GLU A 277 -2.04 7.45 -3.30
C GLU A 277 -1.76 6.81 -4.66
N GLY A 278 -1.33 5.55 -4.64
CA GLY A 278 -1.39 4.71 -5.84
C GLY A 278 -2.68 3.89 -5.85
N MET A 279 -2.82 3.06 -4.84
CA MET A 279 -4.04 2.39 -4.42
C MET A 279 -3.88 2.03 -2.95
N PRO A 280 -4.64 2.64 -2.04
CA PRO A 280 -4.39 2.55 -0.61
C PRO A 280 -4.87 1.22 -0.02
N LEU A 281 -3.95 0.25 0.18
CA LEU A 281 -4.27 -1.04 0.81
C LEU A 281 -4.90 -0.87 2.19
N SER A 282 -4.41 0.09 2.98
CA SER A 282 -4.97 0.35 4.31
C SER A 282 -6.44 0.80 4.29
N LEU A 283 -6.90 1.42 3.20
CA LEU A 283 -8.32 1.74 3.00
C LEU A 283 -9.13 0.48 2.67
N LEU A 284 -8.60 -0.39 1.79
CA LEU A 284 -9.23 -1.68 1.49
C LEU A 284 -9.34 -2.52 2.76
N GLU A 285 -8.27 -2.60 3.54
CA GLU A 285 -8.23 -3.30 4.82
C GLU A 285 -9.24 -2.71 5.80
N ALA A 286 -9.25 -1.39 6.01
CA ALA A 286 -10.20 -0.75 6.92
C ALA A 286 -11.65 -1.07 6.56
N MET A 287 -12.01 -0.96 5.29
CA MET A 287 -13.37 -1.32 4.83
C MET A 287 -13.66 -2.81 4.99
N SER A 288 -12.67 -3.70 4.78
CA SER A 288 -12.88 -5.14 4.93
C SER A 288 -13.18 -5.56 6.38
N TYR A 289 -12.65 -4.83 7.37
CA TYR A 289 -13.01 -4.97 8.79
C TYR A 289 -14.39 -4.37 9.14
N GLY A 290 -15.09 -3.76 8.18
CA GLY A 290 -16.38 -3.11 8.41
C GLY A 290 -16.27 -1.71 9.00
N ASN A 291 -15.18 -0.97 8.77
CA ASN A 291 -15.08 0.40 9.23
C ASN A 291 -15.84 1.37 8.32
N CYS A 292 -16.51 2.35 8.92
CA CYS A 292 -16.82 3.60 8.24
C CYS A 292 -15.51 4.31 7.92
N CYS A 293 -15.32 4.72 6.68
CA CYS A 293 -14.11 5.42 6.25
C CYS A 293 -14.40 6.89 5.96
N LEU A 294 -13.47 7.77 6.34
CA LEU A 294 -13.45 9.18 5.98
C LEU A 294 -12.19 9.44 5.17
N VAL A 295 -12.33 9.81 3.91
CA VAL A 295 -11.21 9.88 2.96
C VAL A 295 -11.19 11.21 2.21
N SER A 296 -10.01 11.62 1.73
CA SER A 296 -9.89 12.76 0.81
C SER A 296 -10.48 12.43 -0.56
N ASP A 297 -10.92 13.45 -1.28
CA ASP A 297 -11.55 13.36 -2.60
C ASP A 297 -10.57 13.12 -3.77
N ILE A 298 -9.37 12.59 -3.47
CA ILE A 298 -8.45 12.17 -4.53
C ILE A 298 -9.04 10.98 -5.31
N PRO A 299 -8.82 10.90 -6.63
CA PRO A 299 -9.39 9.85 -7.46
C PRO A 299 -9.13 8.45 -6.93
N GLU A 300 -7.93 8.17 -6.45
CA GLU A 300 -7.51 6.88 -5.94
C GLU A 300 -8.27 6.42 -4.69
N CYS A 301 -8.77 7.37 -3.88
CA CYS A 301 -9.64 7.07 -2.74
C CYS A 301 -11.11 7.01 -3.17
N ALA A 302 -11.57 8.02 -3.94
CA ALA A 302 -12.95 8.11 -4.36
C ALA A 302 -13.41 6.91 -5.23
N GLU A 303 -12.55 6.42 -6.15
CA GLU A 303 -12.81 5.22 -6.95
C GLU A 303 -12.93 3.94 -6.10
N VAL A 304 -12.21 3.88 -4.99
CA VAL A 304 -12.27 2.74 -4.07
C VAL A 304 -13.59 2.71 -3.34
N VAL A 305 -13.95 3.82 -2.71
CA VAL A 305 -15.08 3.88 -1.78
C VAL A 305 -16.43 4.12 -2.44
N GLU A 306 -16.48 4.73 -3.62
CA GLU A 306 -17.70 5.17 -4.29
C GLU A 306 -18.60 5.99 -3.34
N ASP A 307 -19.84 5.54 -3.08
CA ASP A 307 -20.79 6.13 -2.14
C ASP A 307 -20.76 5.48 -0.74
N LYS A 308 -19.78 4.60 -0.43
CA LYS A 308 -19.70 3.80 0.79
C LYS A 308 -18.74 4.39 1.85
N ALA A 309 -18.42 5.67 1.75
CA ALA A 309 -17.60 6.37 2.72
C ALA A 309 -17.94 7.85 2.79
N ILE A 310 -17.46 8.54 3.82
CA ILE A 310 -17.52 9.99 3.93
C ILE A 310 -16.34 10.57 3.17
N ILE A 311 -16.57 11.56 2.32
CA ILE A 311 -15.52 12.20 1.51
C ILE A 311 -15.38 13.66 1.94
N PHE A 312 -14.15 14.12 2.07
CA PHE A 312 -13.80 15.52 2.32
C PHE A 312 -12.83 16.04 1.26
N LYS A 313 -12.77 17.36 1.10
CA LYS A 313 -11.91 18.03 0.13
C LYS A 313 -10.43 17.89 0.52
N LYS A 314 -9.62 17.38 -0.39
CA LYS A 314 -8.16 17.21 -0.25
C LYS A 314 -7.51 18.45 0.36
N SER A 315 -6.60 18.24 1.32
CA SER A 315 -5.82 19.28 2.02
C SER A 315 -6.67 20.34 2.76
N ASN A 316 -7.99 20.14 2.90
CA ASN A 316 -8.90 21.10 3.53
C ASN A 316 -9.19 20.69 4.98
N VAL A 317 -8.52 21.35 5.94
CA VAL A 317 -8.66 21.07 7.37
C VAL A 317 -10.07 21.39 7.88
N GLU A 318 -10.69 22.47 7.42
CA GLU A 318 -12.03 22.88 7.87
C GLU A 318 -13.10 21.87 7.41
N ASP A 319 -13.05 21.45 6.13
CA ASP A 319 -13.99 20.44 5.64
C ASP A 319 -13.80 19.09 6.34
N LEU A 320 -12.53 18.69 6.60
CA LEU A 320 -12.23 17.50 7.39
C LEU A 320 -12.77 17.60 8.81
N LYS A 321 -12.60 18.76 9.46
CA LYS A 321 -13.13 19.04 10.80
C LYS A 321 -14.64 18.90 10.82
N ASP A 322 -15.34 19.54 9.87
CA ASP A 322 -16.80 19.54 9.80
C ASP A 322 -17.33 18.13 9.58
N LYS A 323 -16.72 17.34 8.68
CA LYS A 323 -17.06 15.92 8.45
C LYS A 323 -16.80 15.04 9.67
N LEU A 324 -15.70 15.28 10.39
CA LEU A 324 -15.39 14.53 11.63
C LEU A 324 -16.39 14.88 12.74
N GLN A 325 -16.74 16.17 12.91
CA GLN A 325 -17.70 16.60 13.91
C GLN A 325 -19.08 15.99 13.62
N ASP A 326 -19.54 16.12 12.39
CA ASP A 326 -20.83 15.56 11.94
C ASP A 326 -20.90 14.04 12.17
N ALA A 327 -19.85 13.31 11.83
CA ALA A 327 -19.77 11.87 12.06
C ALA A 327 -19.74 11.49 13.54
N CYS A 328 -19.20 12.35 14.42
CA CYS A 328 -19.23 12.11 15.87
C CYS A 328 -20.62 12.42 16.48
N GLU A 329 -21.38 13.33 15.89
CA GLU A 329 -22.73 13.72 16.33
C GLU A 329 -23.82 12.82 15.78
N HIS A 330 -23.65 12.29 14.54
CA HIS A 330 -24.64 11.48 13.83
C HIS A 330 -24.12 10.03 13.65
N SER A 331 -24.16 9.26 14.72
CA SER A 331 -23.65 7.87 14.73
C SER A 331 -24.41 6.91 13.84
N GLU A 332 -25.66 7.23 13.46
CA GLU A 332 -26.49 6.43 12.56
C GLU A 332 -25.84 6.31 11.18
N THR A 333 -25.40 7.43 10.59
CA THR A 333 -24.72 7.43 9.29
C THR A 333 -23.44 6.58 9.33
N VAL A 334 -22.66 6.71 10.41
CA VAL A 334 -21.46 5.89 10.60
C VAL A 334 -21.80 4.41 10.65
N HIS A 335 -22.86 4.06 11.38
CA HIS A 335 -23.31 2.66 11.50
C HIS A 335 -23.79 2.07 10.18
N GLU A 336 -24.56 2.81 9.40
CA GLU A 336 -25.03 2.39 8.07
C GLU A 336 -23.86 2.11 7.13
N LEU A 337 -22.85 2.97 7.11
CA LEU A 337 -21.63 2.79 6.30
C LEU A 337 -20.81 1.58 6.77
N LYS A 338 -20.70 1.35 8.09
CA LYS A 338 -20.01 0.18 8.66
C LYS A 338 -20.64 -1.13 8.19
N ILE A 339 -21.95 -1.24 8.20
CA ILE A 339 -22.68 -2.48 7.82
C ILE A 339 -22.38 -2.86 6.36
N GLN A 340 -22.25 -1.89 5.47
CA GLN A 340 -22.09 -2.13 4.04
C GLN A 340 -20.63 -2.32 3.62
N ALA A 341 -19.67 -1.79 4.39
CA ALA A 341 -18.27 -1.65 3.98
C ALA A 341 -17.61 -2.98 3.61
N SER A 342 -17.70 -3.99 4.50
CA SER A 342 -16.99 -5.26 4.32
C SER A 342 -17.46 -6.03 3.09
N ASP A 343 -18.76 -6.21 2.94
CA ASP A 343 -19.31 -6.97 1.82
C ASP A 343 -19.06 -6.24 0.48
N PHE A 344 -19.21 -4.91 0.46
CA PHE A 344 -18.92 -4.11 -0.71
C PHE A 344 -17.45 -4.25 -1.16
N ILE A 345 -16.50 -4.02 -0.25
CA ILE A 345 -15.09 -3.94 -0.64
C ILE A 345 -14.52 -5.33 -0.97
N CYS A 346 -14.90 -6.38 -0.23
CA CYS A 346 -14.44 -7.74 -0.47
C CYS A 346 -15.01 -8.34 -1.76
N ALA A 347 -16.23 -7.95 -2.16
CA ALA A 347 -16.79 -8.33 -3.46
C ALA A 347 -16.10 -7.61 -4.62
N LYS A 348 -15.85 -6.31 -4.47
CA LYS A 348 -15.27 -5.48 -5.53
C LYS A 348 -13.79 -5.77 -5.79
N TYR A 349 -13.02 -6.05 -4.73
CA TYR A 349 -11.56 -6.22 -4.76
C TYR A 349 -11.12 -7.61 -4.30
N ASN A 350 -11.72 -8.63 -4.88
CA ASN A 350 -11.40 -10.03 -4.57
C ASN A 350 -10.03 -10.43 -5.15
N TRP A 351 -9.14 -10.97 -4.31
CA TRP A 351 -7.82 -11.40 -4.74
C TRP A 351 -7.82 -12.48 -5.82
N ASP A 352 -8.76 -13.43 -5.78
CA ASP A 352 -8.77 -14.52 -6.75
C ASP A 352 -9.09 -14.00 -8.16
N ASP A 353 -10.02 -13.03 -8.26
CA ASP A 353 -10.32 -12.36 -9.53
C ASP A 353 -9.12 -11.56 -10.06
N ILE A 354 -8.39 -10.89 -9.17
CA ILE A 354 -7.21 -10.09 -9.49
C ILE A 354 -6.08 -11.00 -9.99
N VAL A 355 -5.85 -12.11 -9.31
CA VAL A 355 -4.85 -13.11 -9.74
C VAL A 355 -5.25 -13.70 -11.09
N ASN A 356 -6.51 -14.06 -11.27
CA ASN A 356 -7.00 -14.59 -12.55
C ASN A 356 -6.81 -13.61 -13.72
N LYS A 357 -7.10 -12.32 -13.50
CA LYS A 357 -6.83 -11.26 -14.49
C LYS A 357 -5.33 -11.13 -14.79
N THR A 358 -4.49 -11.19 -13.76
CA THR A 358 -3.03 -11.13 -13.89
C THR A 358 -2.50 -12.36 -14.67
N MET A 359 -3.00 -13.56 -14.36
CA MET A 359 -2.58 -14.79 -15.02
C MET A 359 -2.95 -14.84 -16.51
N LYS A 360 -4.07 -14.22 -16.90
CA LYS A 360 -4.40 -14.08 -18.35
C LYS A 360 -3.31 -13.30 -19.09
N LEU A 361 -2.72 -12.29 -18.47
CA LEU A 361 -1.61 -11.54 -19.07
C LEU A 361 -0.32 -12.39 -19.18
N TYR A 362 -0.18 -13.43 -18.36
CA TYR A 362 0.94 -14.37 -18.49
C TYR A 362 0.79 -15.32 -19.69
N GLY A 363 -0.40 -15.35 -20.33
CA GLY A 363 -0.68 -16.23 -21.47
C GLY A 363 -1.02 -17.67 -21.07
N ARG A 364 -1.51 -17.85 -19.85
CA ARG A 364 -2.09 -19.11 -19.36
C ARG A 364 -3.59 -18.91 -19.20
N ASN A 365 -4.36 -19.64 -20.03
CA ASN A 365 -5.82 -19.76 -19.89
C ASN A 365 -6.16 -20.70 -18.74
#